data_4e62777d1ed19e813a07f9b167e2c526
#
_entry.id   4e62777d1ed19e813a07f9b167e2c526
#
_cell.length_a   1.000
_cell.length_b   1.000
_cell.length_c   1.000
_cell.angle_alpha   90.00
_cell.angle_beta   90.00
_cell.angle_gamma   90.00
#
_symmetry.space_group_name_H-M   'P 1'
#
loop_
_entity.id
_entity.type
_entity.pdbx_description
1 polymer ?
#
loop_
_entity_poly.entity_id
_entity_poly.type
_entity_poly.pdbx_seq_one_letter_code
_entity_poly.pdbx_strand_id
1 'polypeptide(L)'
;MKIGVISDTHLAGEGTGLPGQVFDVFNNVDLILHCGDLECIGVLDELEKLAPVQGVRGYEDPMEPGDRLSDRTRVIHLHNTENISIGMVHDIQWPYPPIYTSPDGRSIILPEEREETITIVEKKFGYVVDVVLFGDTHEELIIWEHGILWMNPGSPTYPGKNHDSVGLGTVGIINVDGPTIEACIIDLKTHTGLDRG
;
A
#
# COMPACT_ATOMS: atom_id res chain seq x y z
N MET A 1 2.10 2.82 16.94
CA MET A 1 2.12 3.65 15.71
C MET A 1 1.01 3.18 14.81
N LYS A 2 0.19 4.10 14.29
CA LYS A 2 -0.90 3.79 13.36
C LYS A 2 -0.56 4.34 11.98
N ILE A 3 -0.60 3.50 10.95
CA ILE A 3 -0.20 3.84 9.59
C ILE A 3 -1.40 3.68 8.65
N GLY A 4 -1.72 4.72 7.89
CA GLY A 4 -2.66 4.64 6.77
C GLY A 4 -1.96 4.14 5.52
N VAL A 5 -2.57 3.19 4.81
CA VAL A 5 -2.06 2.64 3.55
C VAL A 5 -3.08 2.86 2.45
N ILE A 6 -2.65 3.44 1.33
CA ILE A 6 -3.51 3.80 0.20
C ILE A 6 -2.76 3.55 -1.12
N SER A 7 -3.47 3.23 -2.17
CA SER A 7 -2.93 3.01 -3.52
C SER A 7 -3.97 3.32 -4.59
N ASP A 8 -3.52 3.50 -5.82
CA ASP A 8 -4.38 3.51 -7.01
C ASP A 8 -5.54 4.51 -6.90
N THR A 9 -5.21 5.75 -6.50
CA THR A 9 -6.21 6.81 -6.31
C THR A 9 -6.74 7.37 -7.63
N HIS A 10 -5.96 7.31 -8.72
CA HIS A 10 -6.36 7.70 -10.09
C HIS A 10 -7.17 9.00 -10.15
N LEU A 11 -6.68 10.05 -9.51
CA LEU A 11 -7.33 11.36 -9.51
C LEU A 11 -6.70 12.26 -10.55
N ALA A 12 -7.09 12.10 -11.81
CA ALA A 12 -6.63 12.94 -12.90
C ALA A 12 -7.30 14.32 -12.88
N GLY A 13 -6.48 15.35 -12.79
CA GLY A 13 -6.89 16.73 -13.05
C GLY A 13 -7.37 17.55 -11.84
N GLU A 14 -7.58 18.84 -12.07
CA GLU A 14 -8.05 19.79 -11.07
C GLU A 14 -9.52 19.55 -10.73
N GLY A 15 -9.85 19.44 -9.45
CA GLY A 15 -11.21 19.41 -8.93
C GLY A 15 -11.77 18.04 -8.56
N THR A 16 -10.99 16.97 -8.70
CA THR A 16 -11.33 15.66 -8.12
C THR A 16 -10.50 15.43 -6.87
N GLY A 17 -11.11 15.61 -5.71
CA GLY A 17 -10.45 15.33 -4.42
C GLY A 17 -10.64 13.87 -3.99
N LEU A 18 -9.85 13.45 -3.01
CA LEU A 18 -10.05 12.18 -2.34
C LEU A 18 -11.45 12.10 -1.70
N PRO A 19 -12.09 10.93 -1.68
CA PRO A 19 -13.34 10.74 -0.95
C PRO A 19 -13.21 11.16 0.52
N GLY A 20 -14.21 11.85 1.05
CA GLY A 20 -14.21 12.32 2.45
C GLY A 20 -13.97 11.20 3.46
N GLN A 21 -14.41 9.98 3.12
CA GLN A 21 -14.24 8.78 3.93
C GLN A 21 -12.76 8.40 4.15
N VAL A 22 -11.88 8.72 3.19
CA VAL A 22 -10.43 8.52 3.36
C VAL A 22 -9.92 9.38 4.52
N PHE A 23 -10.36 10.63 4.60
CA PHE A 23 -9.98 11.55 5.68
C PHE A 23 -10.53 11.09 7.02
N ASP A 24 -11.75 10.54 7.05
CA ASP A 24 -12.36 10.00 8.27
C ASP A 24 -11.55 8.80 8.81
N VAL A 25 -11.19 7.85 7.93
CA VAL A 25 -10.42 6.65 8.29
C VAL A 25 -8.99 6.99 8.70
N PHE A 26 -8.36 7.94 8.01
CA PHE A 26 -6.97 8.33 8.27
C PHE A 26 -6.85 9.41 9.36
N ASN A 27 -7.96 9.83 9.96
CA ASN A 27 -7.92 10.70 11.10
C ASN A 27 -7.13 10.05 12.26
N ASN A 28 -6.10 10.72 12.76
CA ASN A 28 -5.18 10.25 13.80
C ASN A 28 -4.27 9.06 13.38
N VAL A 29 -3.89 8.93 12.12
CA VAL A 29 -2.74 8.11 11.75
C VAL A 29 -1.45 8.90 11.98
N ASP A 30 -0.35 8.19 12.23
CA ASP A 30 0.97 8.80 12.48
C ASP A 30 1.77 8.98 11.17
N LEU A 31 1.44 8.19 10.15
CA LEU A 31 2.10 8.14 8.86
C LEU A 31 1.12 7.65 7.80
N ILE A 32 1.24 8.14 6.57
CA ILE A 32 0.50 7.63 5.42
C ILE A 32 1.49 7.12 4.38
N LEU A 33 1.22 5.91 3.85
CA LEU A 33 2.02 5.26 2.82
C LEU A 33 1.17 5.10 1.56
N HIS A 34 1.60 5.72 0.44
CA HIS A 34 0.91 5.64 -0.85
C HIS A 34 1.68 4.73 -1.82
N CYS A 35 1.05 3.67 -2.27
CA CYS A 35 1.69 2.65 -3.11
C CYS A 35 1.66 2.94 -4.63
N GLY A 36 1.42 4.19 -5.04
CA GLY A 36 1.51 4.62 -6.44
C GLY A 36 0.16 4.72 -7.16
N ASP A 37 0.23 5.17 -8.42
CA ASP A 37 -0.90 5.50 -9.30
C ASP A 37 -1.85 6.54 -8.69
N LEU A 38 -1.27 7.72 -8.41
CA LEU A 38 -2.01 8.90 -7.97
C LEU A 38 -2.60 9.67 -9.15
N GLU A 39 -1.86 9.73 -10.28
CA GLU A 39 -2.01 10.59 -11.45
C GLU A 39 -1.81 12.08 -11.16
N CYS A 40 -2.15 12.57 -9.98
CA CYS A 40 -1.97 13.96 -9.58
C CYS A 40 -1.20 14.06 -8.26
N ILE A 41 -0.08 14.79 -8.27
CA ILE A 41 0.76 14.99 -7.07
C ILE A 41 0.01 15.69 -5.93
N GLY A 42 -1.03 16.45 -6.25
CA GLY A 42 -1.90 17.12 -5.26
C GLY A 42 -2.59 16.17 -4.29
N VAL A 43 -2.71 14.87 -4.62
CA VAL A 43 -3.19 13.84 -3.70
C VAL A 43 -2.32 13.75 -2.45
N LEU A 44 -1.00 13.85 -2.61
CA LEU A 44 -0.06 13.86 -1.48
C LEU A 44 -0.26 15.10 -0.59
N ASP A 45 -0.51 16.28 -1.21
CA ASP A 45 -0.77 17.51 -0.46
C ASP A 45 -2.07 17.45 0.36
N GLU A 46 -3.08 16.73 -0.15
CA GLU A 46 -4.32 16.50 0.59
C GLU A 46 -4.08 15.56 1.78
N LEU A 47 -3.38 14.46 1.57
CA LEU A 47 -3.05 13.50 2.61
C LEU A 47 -2.11 14.07 3.68
N GLU A 48 -1.16 14.94 3.30
CA GLU A 48 -0.23 15.60 4.23
C GLU A 48 -0.93 16.55 5.23
N LYS A 49 -2.18 16.93 5.00
CA LYS A 49 -2.98 17.67 5.99
C LYS A 49 -3.33 16.80 7.21
N LEU A 50 -3.26 15.47 7.10
CA LEU A 50 -3.57 14.51 8.15
C LEU A 50 -2.31 14.02 8.86
N ALA A 51 -1.31 13.58 8.12
CA ALA A 51 -0.05 13.03 8.63
C ALA A 51 1.06 13.14 7.56
N PRO A 52 2.34 12.99 7.93
CA PRO A 52 3.42 12.84 6.96
C PRO A 52 3.10 11.74 5.94
N VAL A 53 3.42 11.99 4.66
CA VAL A 53 3.17 11.04 3.58
C VAL A 53 4.49 10.60 2.95
N GLN A 54 4.60 9.31 2.67
CA GLN A 54 5.64 8.76 1.81
C GLN A 54 5.00 7.89 0.72
N GLY A 55 5.54 7.92 -0.48
CA GLY A 55 4.99 7.16 -1.59
C GLY A 55 6.07 6.54 -2.47
N VAL A 56 5.63 5.62 -3.31
CA VAL A 56 6.35 5.09 -4.45
C VAL A 56 5.61 5.44 -5.72
N ARG A 57 6.31 5.48 -6.86
CA ARG A 57 5.72 5.80 -8.13
C ARG A 57 5.08 4.58 -8.78
N GLY A 58 3.85 4.75 -9.25
CA GLY A 58 3.17 3.83 -10.16
C GLY A 58 3.39 4.16 -11.64
N TYR A 59 2.56 3.59 -12.49
CA TYR A 59 2.66 3.73 -13.94
C TYR A 59 2.09 5.05 -14.46
N GLU A 60 1.00 5.51 -13.84
CA GLU A 60 0.26 6.71 -14.23
C GLU A 60 0.77 7.99 -13.54
N ASP A 61 1.80 7.88 -12.72
CA ASP A 61 2.31 9.00 -11.95
C ASP A 61 3.25 9.90 -12.76
N PRO A 62 3.23 11.21 -12.53
CA PRO A 62 4.11 12.15 -13.22
C PRO A 62 5.58 11.87 -12.91
N MET A 63 6.45 12.08 -13.90
CA MET A 63 7.89 11.89 -13.82
C MET A 63 8.61 13.24 -13.74
N GLU A 64 8.34 14.03 -12.71
CA GLU A 64 9.04 15.29 -12.50
C GLU A 64 10.36 15.07 -11.75
N PRO A 65 11.47 15.69 -12.19
CA PRO A 65 12.73 15.59 -11.48
C PRO A 65 12.64 16.12 -10.04
N GLY A 66 13.03 15.29 -9.08
CA GLY A 66 13.06 15.68 -7.66
C GLY A 66 11.72 15.65 -6.97
N ASP A 67 10.71 15.05 -7.56
CA ASP A 67 9.42 14.85 -6.93
C ASP A 67 9.45 13.78 -5.81
N ARG A 68 8.38 13.76 -5.00
CA ARG A 68 8.21 12.85 -3.87
C ARG A 68 8.00 11.39 -4.28
N LEU A 69 7.76 11.12 -5.57
CA LEU A 69 7.48 9.81 -6.17
C LEU A 69 8.62 9.34 -7.10
N SER A 70 9.84 9.86 -6.92
CA SER A 70 10.99 9.48 -7.77
C SER A 70 11.32 7.99 -7.71
N ASP A 71 11.05 7.34 -6.58
CA ASP A 71 11.41 5.96 -6.32
C ASP A 71 10.31 4.99 -6.75
N ARG A 72 10.69 3.91 -7.42
CA ARG A 72 9.79 2.79 -7.73
C ARG A 72 9.66 1.79 -6.59
N THR A 73 10.70 1.70 -5.76
CA THR A 73 10.72 0.92 -4.51
C THR A 73 11.26 1.79 -3.40
N ARG A 74 10.73 1.60 -2.20
CA ARG A 74 11.19 2.31 -1.01
C ARG A 74 11.18 1.39 0.20
N VAL A 75 12.14 1.56 1.10
CA VAL A 75 12.13 0.92 2.42
C VAL A 75 11.97 1.98 3.49
N ILE A 76 10.99 1.78 4.36
CA ILE A 76 10.72 2.62 5.53
C ILE A 76 11.15 1.87 6.77
N HIS A 77 12.04 2.46 7.56
CA HIS A 77 12.43 1.92 8.86
C HIS A 77 11.69 2.67 9.97
N LEU A 78 10.93 1.94 10.77
CA LEU A 78 10.16 2.50 11.88
C LEU A 78 11.03 2.56 13.13
N HIS A 79 11.73 3.66 13.35
CA HIS A 79 12.74 3.81 14.41
C HIS A 79 12.17 3.80 15.84
N ASN A 80 10.89 4.04 16.01
CA ASN A 80 10.22 4.05 17.33
C ASN A 80 9.60 2.70 17.70
N THR A 81 9.83 1.67 16.91
CA THR A 81 9.38 0.30 17.09
C THR A 81 10.61 -0.62 17.09
N GLU A 82 10.47 -1.89 17.34
CA GLU A 82 11.60 -2.84 17.36
C GLU A 82 12.18 -3.09 15.95
N ASN A 83 12.61 -2.00 15.26
CA ASN A 83 13.25 -2.00 13.94
C ASN A 83 12.39 -2.63 12.82
N ILE A 84 11.07 -2.49 12.90
CA ILE A 84 10.19 -2.93 11.81
C ILE A 84 10.50 -2.17 10.53
N SER A 85 10.60 -2.89 9.44
CA SER A 85 10.89 -2.38 8.10
C SER A 85 9.75 -2.71 7.13
N ILE A 86 9.36 -1.70 6.34
CA ILE A 86 8.29 -1.79 5.35
C ILE A 86 8.88 -1.56 3.97
N GLY A 87 8.80 -2.56 3.09
CA GLY A 87 9.10 -2.42 1.68
C GLY A 87 7.84 -1.97 0.91
N MET A 88 8.00 -0.94 0.07
CA MET A 88 6.93 -0.42 -0.77
C MET A 88 7.28 -0.55 -2.23
N VAL A 89 6.32 -0.93 -3.04
CA VAL A 89 6.39 -0.99 -4.50
C VAL A 89 4.98 -0.81 -5.06
N HIS A 90 4.84 -0.24 -6.27
CA HIS A 90 3.50 -0.18 -6.88
C HIS A 90 3.12 -1.54 -7.46
N ASP A 91 3.83 -1.98 -8.50
CA ASP A 91 3.64 -3.31 -9.10
C ASP A 91 4.62 -4.30 -8.48
N ILE A 92 4.09 -5.31 -7.79
CA ILE A 92 4.91 -6.31 -7.10
C ILE A 92 5.68 -7.22 -8.07
N GLN A 93 5.28 -7.28 -9.34
CA GLN A 93 6.00 -8.01 -10.39
C GLN A 93 7.23 -7.23 -10.86
N TRP A 94 7.25 -5.91 -10.67
CA TRP A 94 8.30 -5.01 -11.11
C TRP A 94 8.73 -4.05 -9.97
N PRO A 95 10.05 -3.73 -9.80
CA PRO A 95 11.18 -4.22 -10.58
C PRO A 95 11.52 -5.69 -10.27
N TYR A 96 12.29 -6.31 -11.16
CA TYR A 96 12.76 -7.69 -11.01
C TYR A 96 13.58 -7.88 -9.70
N PRO A 97 13.45 -9.01 -8.99
CA PRO A 97 12.72 -10.23 -9.35
C PRO A 97 11.20 -10.08 -9.14
N PRO A 98 10.37 -10.72 -10.01
CA PRO A 98 8.93 -10.63 -9.88
C PRO A 98 8.42 -11.47 -8.70
N ILE A 99 7.34 -10.98 -8.10
CA ILE A 99 6.45 -11.74 -7.22
C ILE A 99 5.07 -11.63 -7.86
N TYR A 100 4.32 -12.70 -7.90
CA TYR A 100 3.05 -12.74 -8.61
C TYR A 100 1.87 -12.78 -7.64
N THR A 101 0.75 -12.23 -8.07
CA THR A 101 -0.56 -12.46 -7.45
C THR A 101 -1.32 -13.51 -8.25
N SER A 102 -2.33 -14.13 -7.64
CA SER A 102 -3.32 -14.93 -8.36
C SER A 102 -4.04 -14.09 -9.42
N PRO A 103 -4.65 -14.71 -10.45
CA PRO A 103 -5.35 -13.96 -11.51
C PRO A 103 -6.52 -13.08 -11.02
N ASP A 104 -7.04 -13.36 -9.85
CA ASP A 104 -8.08 -12.55 -9.19
C ASP A 104 -7.50 -11.50 -8.22
N GLY A 105 -6.18 -11.41 -8.07
CA GLY A 105 -5.50 -10.45 -7.19
C GLY A 105 -5.60 -10.75 -5.70
N ARG A 106 -6.26 -11.84 -5.29
CA ARG A 106 -6.63 -12.11 -3.89
C ARG A 106 -5.68 -13.02 -3.12
N SER A 107 -4.66 -13.52 -3.78
CA SER A 107 -3.58 -14.26 -3.12
C SER A 107 -2.23 -13.94 -3.74
N ILE A 108 -1.18 -14.21 -2.97
CA ILE A 108 0.19 -14.04 -3.43
C ILE A 108 0.77 -15.40 -3.80
N ILE A 109 1.56 -15.45 -4.86
CA ILE A 109 2.23 -16.65 -5.33
C ILE A 109 3.71 -16.54 -4.97
N LEU A 110 4.12 -17.30 -3.98
CA LEU A 110 5.49 -17.32 -3.46
C LEU A 110 6.14 -18.69 -3.71
N PRO A 111 7.48 -18.76 -3.71
CA PRO A 111 8.18 -20.03 -3.59
C PRO A 111 7.73 -20.83 -2.37
N GLU A 112 7.84 -22.17 -2.43
CA GLU A 112 7.50 -23.03 -1.30
C GLU A 112 8.46 -22.79 -0.11
N GLU A 113 9.73 -22.55 -0.41
CA GLU A 113 10.76 -22.35 0.60
C GLU A 113 10.87 -20.88 1.02
N ARG A 114 10.80 -20.65 2.33
CA ARG A 114 10.91 -19.32 2.94
C ARG A 114 12.18 -18.57 2.52
N GLU A 115 13.30 -19.26 2.47
CA GLU A 115 14.62 -18.71 2.14
C GLU A 115 14.67 -18.14 0.70
N GLU A 116 13.95 -18.75 -0.22
CA GLU A 116 13.82 -18.23 -1.60
C GLU A 116 13.01 -16.94 -1.61
N THR A 117 11.91 -16.89 -0.87
CA THR A 117 11.09 -15.67 -0.71
C THR A 117 11.92 -14.54 -0.11
N ILE A 118 12.66 -14.79 0.97
CA ILE A 118 13.54 -13.80 1.60
C ILE A 118 14.59 -13.29 0.60
N THR A 119 15.19 -14.17 -0.19
CA THR A 119 16.16 -13.80 -1.23
C THR A 119 15.53 -12.89 -2.31
N ILE A 120 14.31 -13.16 -2.72
CA ILE A 120 13.56 -12.32 -3.68
C ILE A 120 13.29 -10.95 -3.10
N VAL A 121 12.79 -10.89 -1.87
CA VAL A 121 12.48 -9.65 -1.14
C VAL A 121 13.74 -8.80 -0.97
N GLU A 122 14.84 -9.39 -0.51
CA GLU A 122 16.11 -8.68 -0.35
C GLU A 122 16.62 -8.11 -1.69
N LYS A 123 16.53 -8.88 -2.78
CA LYS A 123 16.90 -8.38 -4.11
C LYS A 123 16.01 -7.26 -4.59
N LYS A 124 14.71 -7.30 -4.31
CA LYS A 124 13.73 -6.31 -4.74
C LYS A 124 13.90 -4.98 -4.01
N PHE A 125 14.11 -5.02 -2.72
CA PHE A 125 14.15 -3.84 -1.85
C PHE A 125 15.57 -3.44 -1.41
N GLY A 126 16.58 -4.26 -1.66
CA GLY A 126 17.93 -4.09 -1.12
C GLY A 126 18.02 -4.39 0.38
N TYR A 127 16.94 -4.89 0.98
CA TYR A 127 16.80 -5.18 2.41
C TYR A 127 15.74 -6.25 2.65
N VAL A 128 15.90 -7.04 3.72
CA VAL A 128 14.84 -7.94 4.18
C VAL A 128 13.84 -7.12 4.97
N VAL A 129 12.56 -7.17 4.59
CA VAL A 129 11.50 -6.37 5.21
C VAL A 129 10.48 -7.25 5.93
N ASP A 130 9.81 -6.68 6.94
CA ASP A 130 8.76 -7.35 7.73
C ASP A 130 7.39 -7.20 7.08
N VAL A 131 7.21 -6.14 6.29
CA VAL A 131 5.97 -5.81 5.59
C VAL A 131 6.29 -5.47 4.14
N VAL A 132 5.49 -5.99 3.21
CA VAL A 132 5.50 -5.59 1.79
C VAL A 132 4.16 -4.95 1.43
N LEU A 133 4.20 -3.69 1.02
CA LEU A 133 3.04 -2.95 0.54
C LEU A 133 3.11 -2.77 -0.97
N PHE A 134 1.99 -2.99 -1.65
CA PHE A 134 1.89 -2.86 -3.10
C PHE A 134 0.48 -2.43 -3.55
N GLY A 135 0.30 -2.12 -4.83
CA GLY A 135 -0.93 -1.69 -5.47
C GLY A 135 -1.20 -2.43 -6.78
N ASP A 136 -1.45 -1.69 -7.87
CA ASP A 136 -1.60 -2.10 -9.28
C ASP A 136 -2.85 -2.94 -9.58
N THR A 137 -3.18 -3.90 -8.75
CA THR A 137 -4.32 -4.81 -9.01
C THR A 137 -5.66 -4.21 -8.64
N HIS A 138 -5.70 -3.17 -7.82
CA HIS A 138 -6.88 -2.58 -7.19
C HIS A 138 -7.67 -3.54 -6.28
N GLU A 139 -7.20 -4.79 -6.12
CA GLU A 139 -7.82 -5.80 -5.27
C GLU A 139 -7.16 -5.79 -3.90
N GLU A 140 -7.98 -5.71 -2.88
CA GLU A 140 -7.50 -5.72 -1.51
C GLU A 140 -6.99 -7.09 -1.09
N LEU A 141 -5.84 -7.12 -0.38
CA LEU A 141 -5.20 -8.33 0.08
C LEU A 141 -4.46 -8.09 1.40
N ILE A 142 -4.59 -9.00 2.35
CA ILE A 142 -3.72 -9.14 3.52
C ILE A 142 -3.39 -10.61 3.69
N ILE A 143 -2.11 -10.94 3.68
CA ILE A 143 -1.64 -12.32 3.88
C ILE A 143 -0.37 -12.28 4.73
N TRP A 144 -0.30 -13.15 5.75
CA TRP A 144 0.92 -13.46 6.45
C TRP A 144 1.52 -14.73 5.87
N GLU A 145 2.65 -14.59 5.19
CA GLU A 145 3.33 -15.74 4.60
C GLU A 145 4.85 -15.58 4.74
N HIS A 146 5.53 -16.65 5.10
CA HIS A 146 6.98 -16.71 5.33
C HIS A 146 7.50 -15.71 6.36
N GLY A 147 6.64 -15.27 7.29
CA GLY A 147 6.98 -14.29 8.33
C GLY A 147 6.96 -12.84 7.83
N ILE A 148 6.39 -12.58 6.66
CA ILE A 148 6.21 -11.24 6.07
C ILE A 148 4.71 -10.97 5.95
N LEU A 149 4.30 -9.76 6.32
CA LEU A 149 2.98 -9.24 6.02
C LEU A 149 2.97 -8.71 4.58
N TRP A 150 2.11 -9.27 3.73
CA TRP A 150 1.84 -8.81 2.36
C TRP A 150 0.52 -8.09 2.34
N MET A 151 0.51 -6.85 1.86
CA MET A 151 -0.72 -6.06 1.86
C MET A 151 -0.84 -5.23 0.58
N ASN A 152 -2.00 -5.35 -0.06
CA ASN A 152 -2.50 -4.40 -1.04
C ASN A 152 -3.75 -3.73 -0.42
N PRO A 153 -3.80 -2.39 -0.28
CA PRO A 153 -4.93 -1.71 0.32
C PRO A 153 -6.17 -1.68 -0.60
N GLY A 154 -6.06 -2.16 -1.84
CA GLY A 154 -7.04 -1.92 -2.88
C GLY A 154 -6.98 -0.48 -3.40
N SER A 155 -8.06 0.00 -3.97
CA SER A 155 -8.21 1.37 -4.46
C SER A 155 -9.42 2.04 -3.81
N PRO A 156 -9.31 3.28 -3.32
CA PRO A 156 -10.43 4.03 -2.73
C PRO A 156 -11.44 4.51 -3.77
N THR A 157 -11.02 4.68 -5.02
CA THR A 157 -11.76 5.35 -6.10
C THR A 157 -12.03 4.45 -7.30
N TYR A 158 -11.19 3.43 -7.49
CA TYR A 158 -11.23 2.50 -8.62
C TYR A 158 -11.10 1.05 -8.15
N PRO A 159 -12.06 0.58 -7.30
CA PRO A 159 -11.96 -0.76 -6.71
C PRO A 159 -11.89 -1.85 -7.77
N GLY A 160 -11.21 -2.94 -7.44
CA GLY A 160 -10.99 -4.07 -8.31
C GLY A 160 -12.28 -4.80 -8.71
N LYS A 161 -12.16 -5.74 -9.63
CA LYS A 161 -13.30 -6.44 -10.26
C LYS A 161 -14.11 -7.30 -9.28
N ASN A 162 -13.49 -7.68 -8.18
CA ASN A 162 -14.12 -8.53 -7.17
C ASN A 162 -14.82 -7.72 -6.07
N HIS A 163 -14.76 -6.40 -6.16
CA HIS A 163 -15.42 -5.52 -5.23
C HIS A 163 -16.81 -5.13 -5.76
N ASP A 164 -17.87 -5.36 -4.98
CA ASP A 164 -19.27 -5.11 -5.36
C ASP A 164 -19.60 -3.59 -5.41
N SER A 165 -18.73 -2.78 -6.00
CA SER A 165 -18.98 -1.36 -5.91
C SER A 165 -18.89 -0.61 -7.22
N VAL A 166 -19.94 0.14 -7.42
CA VAL A 166 -19.88 1.38 -8.17
C VAL A 166 -19.57 2.49 -7.14
N GLY A 167 -18.31 2.95 -7.10
CA GLY A 167 -17.96 4.15 -6.37
C GLY A 167 -16.81 4.02 -5.38
N LEU A 168 -17.09 3.76 -4.11
CA LEU A 168 -16.05 3.74 -3.06
C LEU A 168 -15.48 2.33 -2.86
N GLY A 169 -14.17 2.22 -2.77
CA GLY A 169 -13.47 0.98 -2.49
C GLY A 169 -12.84 0.96 -1.09
N THR A 170 -11.54 0.72 -1.02
CA THR A 170 -10.86 0.36 0.23
C THR A 170 -9.59 1.17 0.47
N VAL A 171 -9.18 1.20 1.72
CA VAL A 171 -7.86 1.62 2.20
C VAL A 171 -7.37 0.66 3.28
N GLY A 172 -6.09 0.74 3.64
CA GLY A 172 -5.50 -0.09 4.69
C GLY A 172 -5.16 0.68 5.96
N ILE A 173 -5.16 -0.04 7.09
CA ILE A 173 -4.59 0.43 8.35
C ILE A 173 -3.62 -0.63 8.87
N ILE A 174 -2.44 -0.18 9.28
CA ILE A 174 -1.46 -1.00 10.01
C ILE A 174 -1.25 -0.38 11.38
N ASN A 175 -1.38 -1.18 12.43
CA ASN A 175 -1.00 -0.82 13.79
C ASN A 175 0.29 -1.55 14.17
N VAL A 176 1.27 -0.81 14.64
CA VAL A 176 2.55 -1.34 15.14
C VAL A 176 2.70 -1.01 16.61
N ASP A 177 2.81 -2.05 17.45
CA ASP A 177 3.03 -1.93 18.88
C ASP A 177 4.16 -2.89 19.31
N GLY A 178 5.33 -2.31 19.59
CA GLY A 178 6.55 -3.09 19.75
C GLY A 178 6.82 -3.97 18.52
N PRO A 179 6.97 -5.30 18.69
CA PRO A 179 7.17 -6.24 17.58
C PRO A 179 5.86 -6.67 16.90
N THR A 180 4.71 -6.27 17.42
CA THR A 180 3.41 -6.72 16.92
C THR A 180 2.95 -5.83 15.77
N ILE A 181 2.57 -6.45 14.66
CA ILE A 181 2.00 -5.79 13.49
C ILE A 181 0.59 -6.35 13.30
N GLU A 182 -0.39 -5.47 13.35
CA GLU A 182 -1.78 -5.77 13.01
C GLU A 182 -2.19 -4.96 11.80
N ALA A 183 -2.86 -5.60 10.83
CA ALA A 183 -3.31 -4.94 9.62
C ALA A 183 -4.78 -5.23 9.35
N CYS A 184 -5.49 -4.26 8.79
CA CYS A 184 -6.86 -4.46 8.32
C CYS A 184 -7.13 -3.61 7.07
N ILE A 185 -8.04 -4.11 6.23
CA ILE A 185 -8.63 -3.35 5.13
C ILE A 185 -9.92 -2.69 5.63
N ILE A 186 -10.12 -1.44 5.31
CA ILE A 186 -11.34 -0.69 5.62
C ILE A 186 -12.11 -0.46 4.34
N ASP A 187 -13.32 -0.97 4.27
CA ASP A 187 -14.29 -0.63 3.23
C ASP A 187 -14.82 0.78 3.49
N LEU A 188 -14.59 1.69 2.56
CA LEU A 188 -14.96 3.10 2.69
C LEU A 188 -16.47 3.33 2.61
N LYS A 189 -17.25 2.39 2.09
CA LYS A 189 -18.71 2.45 2.05
C LYS A 189 -19.32 2.23 3.42
N THR A 190 -18.79 1.28 4.16
CA THR A 190 -19.34 0.83 5.45
C THR A 190 -18.56 1.37 6.64
N HIS A 191 -17.34 1.87 6.43
CA HIS A 191 -16.35 2.24 7.45
C HIS A 191 -16.02 1.06 8.39
N THR A 192 -16.16 -0.16 7.91
CA THR A 192 -15.88 -1.37 8.68
C THR A 192 -14.65 -2.09 8.14
N GLY A 193 -13.89 -2.72 9.03
CA GLY A 193 -12.81 -3.61 8.65
C GLY A 193 -13.35 -4.82 7.88
N LEU A 194 -12.69 -5.16 6.78
CA LEU A 194 -12.93 -6.41 6.06
C LEU A 194 -12.01 -7.48 6.64
N ASP A 195 -12.61 -8.60 7.04
CA ASP A 195 -11.85 -9.79 7.42
C ASP A 195 -11.41 -10.51 6.13
N ARG A 196 -10.14 -10.33 5.77
CA ARG A 196 -9.51 -10.86 4.53
C ARG A 196 -8.25 -11.68 4.83
N GLY A 197 -8.21 -12.25 6.04
CA GLY A 197 -7.13 -13.16 6.48
C GLY A 197 -7.39 -14.61 6.12
#